data_c2bb7a80285c6566ce5b0bceb4742d1b
#
_entry.id   c2bb7a80285c6566ce5b0bceb4742d1b
#
_cell.length_a   1.000
_cell.length_b   1.000
_cell.length_c   1.000
_cell.angle_alpha   90.00
_cell.angle_beta   90.00
_cell.angle_gamma   90.00
#
_symmetry.space_group_name_H-M   'P 1'
#
loop_
_entity.id
_entity.type
_entity.pdbx_description
1 polymer ?
#
loop_
_entity_poly.entity_id
_entity_poly.type
_entity_poly.pdbx_seq_one_letter_code
_entity_poly.pdbx_strand_id
1 'polypeptide(L)'
;DMLKGNYRSTTIQSWQDAGLLLSLPEQDAQEYVKRHPSLFIKENWQIDQSLLAYVLKKKDALYMETEKEIKEHFISYQQTEQTIPYRKTLPHIRFVDTIGLVCPFLHQCDFSDLAIRQIEEYDHCLWEEVFPPHAYDLASHKPLGVFDWARGWGWYVLGLIETADLPGNKKRILNLSNHLLPFQKADGGFSCLVFNPNERFESSGSALFGLLFVHAYRVSGDERYLNAAIKIEKALMKATRRDGTIDFAQGDTKGIGSYSQIFDRMPFAQGMGLYLSKTLDIYEKTIG
;
A
#
# COMPACT_ATOMS: atom_id res chain seq x y z
N ASP A 1 9.31 -3.11 -21.64
CA ASP A 1 8.25 -3.39 -22.64
C ASP A 1 7.55 -4.73 -22.45
N MET A 2 8.19 -5.79 -21.95
CA MET A 2 7.53 -7.07 -21.62
C MET A 2 6.50 -6.93 -20.51
N LEU A 3 6.78 -6.13 -19.47
CA LEU A 3 5.87 -5.91 -18.34
C LEU A 3 4.57 -5.21 -18.75
N LYS A 4 4.61 -4.27 -19.71
CA LYS A 4 3.42 -3.59 -20.24
C LYS A 4 2.48 -4.53 -20.99
N GLY A 5 3.01 -5.55 -21.68
CA GLY A 5 2.21 -6.48 -22.50
C GLY A 5 1.33 -7.41 -21.68
N ASN A 6 1.83 -7.90 -20.54
CA ASN A 6 1.18 -8.99 -19.78
C ASN A 6 -0.03 -8.55 -18.95
N TYR A 7 -0.19 -7.24 -18.68
CA TYR A 7 -1.30 -6.72 -17.86
C TYR A 7 -2.37 -5.96 -18.66
N ARG A 8 -2.21 -5.82 -19.99
CA ARG A 8 -3.16 -5.08 -20.85
C ARG A 8 -4.53 -5.70 -20.97
N SER A 9 -4.67 -6.99 -20.66
CA SER A 9 -5.93 -7.75 -20.77
C SER A 9 -6.59 -8.08 -19.44
N THR A 10 -6.06 -7.60 -18.31
CA THR A 10 -6.67 -7.88 -17.01
C THR A 10 -7.94 -7.04 -16.82
N THR A 11 -8.95 -7.67 -16.22
CA THR A 11 -10.12 -6.96 -15.70
C THR A 11 -9.65 -5.90 -14.71
N ILE A 12 -10.14 -4.67 -14.85
CA ILE A 12 -9.73 -3.55 -13.99
C ILE A 12 -10.07 -3.88 -12.55
N GLN A 13 -9.03 -4.00 -11.73
CA GLN A 13 -9.15 -4.03 -10.28
C GLN A 13 -8.42 -2.80 -9.76
N SER A 14 -9.16 -1.77 -9.42
CA SER A 14 -8.68 -0.39 -9.28
C SER A 14 -7.41 -0.24 -8.44
N TRP A 15 -7.31 -0.92 -7.29
CA TRP A 15 -6.13 -0.84 -6.42
C TRP A 15 -4.92 -1.63 -6.97
N GLN A 16 -5.14 -2.73 -7.69
CA GLN A 16 -4.05 -3.50 -8.29
C GLN A 16 -3.38 -2.74 -9.43
N ASP A 17 -4.18 -2.11 -10.26
CA ASP A 17 -3.69 -1.27 -11.35
C ASP A 17 -3.02 -0.01 -10.83
N ALA A 18 -3.53 0.58 -9.74
CA ALA A 18 -2.91 1.71 -9.07
C ALA A 18 -1.47 1.40 -8.65
N GLY A 19 -1.23 0.23 -8.05
CA GLY A 19 0.11 -0.21 -7.68
C GLY A 19 1.06 -0.27 -8.86
N LEU A 20 0.61 -0.81 -10.00
CA LEU A 20 1.41 -0.88 -11.22
C LEU A 20 1.69 0.53 -11.78
N LEU A 21 0.66 1.35 -11.92
CA LEU A 21 0.76 2.70 -12.48
C LEU A 21 1.66 3.63 -11.64
N LEU A 22 1.69 3.44 -10.32
CA LEU A 22 2.57 4.22 -9.44
C LEU A 22 4.05 4.09 -9.85
N SER A 23 4.45 2.91 -10.32
CA SER A 23 5.82 2.62 -10.77
C SER A 23 6.11 2.99 -12.23
N LEU A 24 5.08 3.21 -13.05
CA LEU A 24 5.23 3.47 -14.48
C LEU A 24 5.41 4.98 -14.77
N PRO A 25 5.91 5.35 -15.98
CA PRO A 25 5.94 6.73 -16.44
C PRO A 25 4.54 7.36 -16.50
N GLU A 26 4.50 8.68 -16.42
CA GLU A 26 3.26 9.48 -16.44
C GLU A 26 2.40 9.19 -17.70
N GLN A 27 3.03 9.08 -18.86
CA GLN A 27 2.35 8.77 -20.13
C GLN A 27 1.57 7.47 -20.08
N ASP A 28 2.03 6.45 -19.34
CA ASP A 28 1.31 5.18 -19.20
C ASP A 28 0.01 5.36 -18.40
N ALA A 29 0.00 6.25 -17.40
CA ALA A 29 -1.21 6.57 -16.64
C ALA A 29 -2.21 7.35 -17.50
N GLN A 30 -1.75 8.30 -18.29
CA GLN A 30 -2.57 9.05 -19.24
C GLN A 30 -3.21 8.13 -20.29
N GLU A 31 -2.45 7.19 -20.85
CA GLU A 31 -2.98 6.18 -21.77
C GLU A 31 -3.97 5.22 -21.11
N TYR A 32 -3.73 4.87 -19.84
CA TYR A 32 -4.63 4.03 -19.05
C TYR A 32 -6.02 4.68 -18.93
N VAL A 33 -6.08 5.95 -18.52
CA VAL A 33 -7.35 6.69 -18.40
C VAL A 33 -8.08 6.77 -19.73
N LYS A 34 -7.38 7.08 -20.83
CA LYS A 34 -7.99 7.12 -22.17
C LYS A 34 -8.63 5.81 -22.60
N ARG A 35 -8.06 4.67 -22.17
CA ARG A 35 -8.59 3.34 -22.46
C ARG A 35 -9.74 2.91 -21.54
N HIS A 36 -9.93 3.61 -20.45
CA HIS A 36 -10.91 3.29 -19.42
C HIS A 36 -11.78 4.51 -19.06
N PRO A 37 -12.57 5.03 -20.03
CA PRO A 37 -13.34 6.28 -19.84
C PRO A 37 -14.45 6.17 -18.78
N SER A 38 -14.83 4.95 -18.40
CA SER A 38 -15.83 4.68 -17.35
C SER A 38 -15.24 4.48 -15.95
N LEU A 39 -13.93 4.72 -15.79
CA LEU A 39 -13.31 4.77 -14.47
C LEU A 39 -14.05 5.80 -13.60
N PHE A 40 -14.28 5.46 -12.34
CA PHE A 40 -14.94 6.35 -11.37
C PHE A 40 -16.41 6.68 -11.67
N ILE A 41 -17.15 5.77 -12.30
CA ILE A 41 -18.60 5.94 -12.42
C ILE A 41 -19.22 6.04 -11.04
N LYS A 42 -19.95 7.14 -10.79
CA LYS A 42 -20.47 7.51 -9.46
C LYS A 42 -21.33 6.43 -8.81
N GLU A 43 -22.14 5.73 -9.60
CA GLU A 43 -23.03 4.67 -9.11
C GLU A 43 -22.30 3.44 -8.57
N ASN A 44 -21.06 3.24 -8.99
CA ASN A 44 -20.23 2.06 -8.67
C ASN A 44 -19.01 2.41 -7.83
N TRP A 45 -18.97 3.59 -7.20
CA TRP A 45 -17.85 4.02 -6.40
C TRP A 45 -17.53 3.04 -5.26
N GLN A 46 -16.28 2.60 -5.22
CA GLN A 46 -15.70 1.81 -4.15
C GLN A 46 -14.52 2.55 -3.53
N ILE A 47 -14.32 2.38 -2.24
CA ILE A 47 -13.28 3.11 -1.49
C ILE A 47 -11.85 2.83 -1.97
N ASP A 48 -11.61 1.63 -2.49
CA ASP A 48 -10.32 1.23 -3.07
C ASP A 48 -9.95 1.96 -4.36
N GLN A 49 -10.93 2.61 -5.02
CA GLN A 49 -10.69 3.51 -6.15
C GLN A 49 -9.93 4.79 -5.73
N SER A 50 -9.91 5.11 -4.43
CA SER A 50 -9.15 6.26 -3.92
C SER A 50 -7.65 6.14 -4.20
N LEU A 51 -7.08 4.93 -4.08
CA LEU A 51 -5.67 4.72 -4.41
C LEU A 51 -5.39 4.96 -5.89
N LEU A 52 -6.28 4.50 -6.77
CA LEU A 52 -6.15 4.75 -8.19
C LEU A 52 -6.25 6.25 -8.50
N ALA A 53 -7.21 6.95 -7.90
CA ALA A 53 -7.35 8.40 -8.04
C ALA A 53 -6.10 9.14 -7.57
N TYR A 54 -5.53 8.75 -6.42
CA TYR A 54 -4.26 9.26 -5.92
C TYR A 54 -3.14 9.12 -6.96
N VAL A 55 -2.96 7.92 -7.49
CA VAL A 55 -1.88 7.64 -8.45
C VAL A 55 -2.08 8.42 -9.74
N LEU A 56 -3.30 8.47 -10.26
CA LEU A 56 -3.60 9.23 -11.48
C LEU A 56 -3.37 10.74 -11.29
N LYS A 57 -3.75 11.29 -10.12
CA LYS A 57 -3.45 12.69 -9.78
C LYS A 57 -1.94 12.93 -9.68
N LYS A 58 -1.21 12.06 -9.01
CA LYS A 58 0.27 12.11 -8.90
C LYS A 58 0.97 12.01 -10.26
N LYS A 59 0.31 11.43 -11.26
CA LYS A 59 0.79 11.26 -12.65
C LYS A 59 0.17 12.26 -13.63
N ASP A 60 -0.43 13.33 -13.14
CA ASP A 60 -1.12 14.35 -13.96
C ASP A 60 -2.09 13.76 -15.01
N ALA A 61 -2.81 12.72 -14.59
CA ALA A 61 -3.74 11.96 -15.44
C ALA A 61 -5.19 11.98 -14.93
N LEU A 62 -5.46 12.60 -13.77
CA LEU A 62 -6.79 12.71 -13.19
C LEU A 62 -7.46 14.01 -13.64
N TYR A 63 -8.63 13.91 -14.26
CA TYR A 63 -9.41 15.11 -14.65
C TYR A 63 -9.99 15.82 -13.44
N MET A 64 -10.04 17.16 -13.48
CA MET A 64 -10.53 18.00 -12.37
C MET A 64 -11.97 17.68 -11.97
N GLU A 65 -12.84 17.43 -12.91
CA GLU A 65 -14.24 17.08 -12.67
C GLU A 65 -14.33 15.76 -11.90
N THR A 66 -13.55 14.77 -12.30
CA THR A 66 -13.48 13.46 -11.65
C THR A 66 -12.92 13.59 -10.23
N GLU A 67 -11.87 14.38 -10.04
CA GLU A 67 -11.32 14.66 -8.70
C GLU A 67 -12.39 15.27 -7.79
N LYS A 68 -13.14 16.25 -8.30
CA LYS A 68 -14.22 16.90 -7.55
C LYS A 68 -15.31 15.91 -7.14
N GLU A 69 -15.75 15.05 -8.05
CA GLU A 69 -16.74 14.01 -7.75
C GLU A 69 -16.25 13.02 -6.69
N ILE A 70 -14.98 12.61 -6.74
CA ILE A 70 -14.39 11.73 -5.74
C ILE A 70 -14.30 12.42 -4.38
N LYS A 71 -13.90 13.69 -4.34
CA LYS A 71 -13.84 14.50 -3.10
C LYS A 71 -15.22 14.60 -2.42
N GLU A 72 -16.32 14.64 -3.16
CA GLU A 72 -17.68 14.68 -2.59
C GLU A 72 -17.97 13.49 -1.66
N HIS A 73 -17.38 12.32 -1.89
CA HIS A 73 -17.53 11.16 -1.01
C HIS A 73 -16.93 11.36 0.39
N PHE A 74 -16.00 12.30 0.54
CA PHE A 74 -15.26 12.53 1.78
C PHE A 74 -15.68 13.80 2.54
N ILE A 75 -16.44 14.70 1.90
CA ILE A 75 -16.83 15.98 2.51
C ILE A 75 -17.57 15.79 3.84
N SER A 76 -18.49 14.84 3.92
CA SER A 76 -19.25 14.59 5.14
C SER A 76 -18.35 14.15 6.32
N TYR A 77 -17.35 13.33 6.06
CA TYR A 77 -16.37 12.90 7.07
C TYR A 77 -15.47 14.05 7.52
N GLN A 78 -15.08 14.92 6.59
CA GLN A 78 -14.31 16.12 6.92
C GLN A 78 -15.12 17.07 7.83
N GLN A 79 -16.41 17.27 7.53
CA GLN A 79 -17.28 18.18 8.28
C GLN A 79 -17.71 17.66 9.65
N THR A 80 -17.88 16.33 9.78
CA THR A 80 -18.34 15.69 11.03
C THR A 80 -17.23 15.20 11.93
N GLU A 81 -15.97 15.38 11.51
CA GLU A 81 -14.78 14.87 12.20
C GLU A 81 -14.75 13.33 12.37
N GLN A 82 -15.61 12.63 11.66
CA GLN A 82 -15.62 11.16 11.66
C GLN A 82 -14.52 10.60 10.77
N THR A 83 -14.08 9.40 11.09
CA THR A 83 -13.19 8.61 10.24
C THR A 83 -13.97 7.74 9.26
N ILE A 84 -13.30 7.29 8.21
CA ILE A 84 -13.91 6.61 7.08
C ILE A 84 -13.90 5.11 7.34
N PRO A 85 -15.05 4.43 7.41
CA PRO A 85 -15.11 2.97 7.43
C PRO A 85 -14.85 2.43 6.02
N TYR A 86 -14.22 1.26 5.90
CA TYR A 86 -14.04 0.60 4.61
C TYR A 86 -15.40 0.27 3.94
N ARG A 87 -16.41 -0.08 4.75
CA ARG A 87 -17.77 -0.30 4.28
C ARG A 87 -18.77 0.49 5.12
N LYS A 88 -19.62 1.28 4.47
CA LYS A 88 -20.68 2.06 5.14
C LYS A 88 -21.65 1.20 5.97
N THR A 89 -21.82 -0.07 5.59
CA THR A 89 -22.65 -1.05 6.34
C THR A 89 -21.99 -1.57 7.62
N LEU A 90 -20.70 -1.30 7.81
CA LEU A 90 -19.90 -1.69 8.97
C LEU A 90 -19.22 -0.46 9.58
N PRO A 91 -19.98 0.55 10.07
CA PRO A 91 -19.43 1.86 10.42
C PRO A 91 -18.48 1.82 11.64
N HIS A 92 -18.51 0.78 12.43
CA HIS A 92 -17.66 0.57 13.61
C HIS A 92 -16.42 -0.29 13.30
N ILE A 93 -16.31 -0.85 12.10
CA ILE A 93 -15.13 -1.66 11.72
C ILE A 93 -14.12 -0.80 10.97
N ARG A 94 -12.86 -0.84 11.42
CA ARG A 94 -11.72 -0.24 10.74
C ARG A 94 -10.84 -1.32 10.13
N PHE A 95 -10.64 -1.23 8.83
CA PHE A 95 -9.70 -2.09 8.09
C PHE A 95 -8.39 -1.35 7.89
N VAL A 96 -7.28 -2.06 8.04
CA VAL A 96 -5.94 -1.53 7.77
C VAL A 96 -5.80 -1.02 6.34
N ASP A 97 -6.51 -1.65 5.42
CA ASP A 97 -6.56 -1.30 4.00
C ASP A 97 -6.91 0.18 3.78
N THR A 98 -7.80 0.73 4.61
CA THR A 98 -8.25 2.13 4.49
C THR A 98 -7.09 3.12 4.62
N ILE A 99 -6.08 2.80 5.41
CA ILE A 99 -4.91 3.68 5.58
C ILE A 99 -4.14 3.82 4.26
N GLY A 100 -3.83 2.69 3.60
CA GLY A 100 -3.10 2.70 2.33
C GLY A 100 -3.94 3.13 1.13
N LEU A 101 -5.23 2.78 1.12
CA LEU A 101 -6.10 3.06 -0.02
C LEU A 101 -6.58 4.51 -0.06
N VAL A 102 -6.76 5.16 1.09
CA VAL A 102 -7.48 6.45 1.16
C VAL A 102 -6.58 7.60 1.60
N CYS A 103 -5.75 7.44 2.65
CA CYS A 103 -4.98 8.54 3.21
C CYS A 103 -4.08 9.27 2.20
N PRO A 104 -3.40 8.59 1.24
CA PRO A 104 -2.62 9.27 0.20
C PRO A 104 -3.46 10.24 -0.65
N PHE A 105 -4.68 9.83 -1.05
CA PHE A 105 -5.59 10.68 -1.82
C PHE A 105 -6.10 11.87 -0.99
N LEU A 106 -6.51 11.62 0.24
CA LEU A 106 -6.98 12.68 1.14
C LEU A 106 -5.91 13.76 1.32
N HIS A 107 -4.68 13.35 1.61
CA HIS A 107 -3.57 14.27 1.80
C HIS A 107 -3.28 15.09 0.54
N GLN A 108 -3.28 14.46 -0.64
CA GLN A 108 -3.03 15.12 -1.92
C GLN A 108 -4.16 16.09 -2.33
N CYS A 109 -5.36 15.92 -1.75
CA CYS A 109 -6.58 16.66 -2.13
C CYS A 109 -7.05 17.65 -1.05
N ASP A 110 -6.15 18.15 -0.21
CA ASP A 110 -6.41 19.15 0.84
C ASP A 110 -7.32 18.65 1.97
N PHE A 111 -7.43 17.33 2.17
CA PHE A 111 -8.09 16.69 3.32
C PHE A 111 -7.08 16.12 4.32
N SER A 112 -5.94 16.80 4.51
CA SER A 112 -4.86 16.32 5.39
C SER A 112 -5.31 16.07 6.82
N ASP A 113 -6.20 16.89 7.38
CA ASP A 113 -6.74 16.70 8.73
C ASP A 113 -7.54 15.39 8.84
N LEU A 114 -8.30 15.03 7.80
CA LEU A 114 -9.01 13.76 7.76
C LEU A 114 -8.05 12.58 7.63
N ALA A 115 -6.98 12.72 6.82
CA ALA A 115 -5.95 11.69 6.73
C ALA A 115 -5.22 11.48 8.07
N ILE A 116 -4.89 12.57 8.78
CA ILE A 116 -4.28 12.52 10.12
C ILE A 116 -5.22 11.78 11.09
N ARG A 117 -6.49 12.19 11.18
CA ARG A 117 -7.47 11.54 12.07
C ARG A 117 -7.63 10.04 11.76
N GLN A 118 -7.64 9.69 10.47
CA GLN A 118 -7.75 8.29 10.04
C GLN A 118 -6.57 7.45 10.54
N ILE A 119 -5.34 7.99 10.44
CA ILE A 119 -4.12 7.33 10.91
C ILE A 119 -4.10 7.28 12.44
N GLU A 120 -4.41 8.39 13.12
CA GLU A 120 -4.41 8.47 14.58
C GLU A 120 -5.47 7.56 15.24
N GLU A 121 -6.67 7.46 14.65
CA GLU A 121 -7.65 6.49 15.12
C GLU A 121 -7.11 5.06 14.98
N TYR A 122 -6.43 4.77 13.86
CA TYR A 122 -5.87 3.43 13.65
C TYR A 122 -4.68 3.12 14.58
N ASP A 123 -3.94 4.12 15.04
CA ASP A 123 -2.89 3.94 16.06
C ASP A 123 -3.44 3.30 17.35
N HIS A 124 -4.68 3.63 17.74
CA HIS A 124 -5.36 3.00 18.88
C HIS A 124 -5.79 1.56 18.63
N CYS A 125 -5.72 1.10 17.37
CA CYS A 125 -6.04 -0.26 16.97
C CYS A 125 -4.81 -1.18 16.95
N LEU A 126 -3.59 -0.60 17.03
CA LEU A 126 -2.34 -1.35 16.91
C LEU A 126 -2.13 -2.29 18.12
N TRP A 127 -1.76 -3.54 17.83
CA TRP A 127 -1.29 -4.46 18.85
C TRP A 127 0.14 -4.08 19.26
N GLU A 128 0.40 -4.05 20.58
CA GLU A 128 1.67 -3.60 21.14
C GLU A 128 2.12 -2.22 20.63
N GLU A 129 1.14 -1.34 20.31
CA GLU A 129 1.38 0.02 19.80
C GLU A 129 2.18 0.09 18.48
N VAL A 130 2.32 -1.03 17.77
CA VAL A 130 3.16 -1.15 16.57
C VAL A 130 2.48 -1.91 15.44
N PHE A 131 1.85 -3.04 15.75
CA PHE A 131 1.47 -4.02 14.75
C PHE A 131 0.00 -3.87 14.33
N PRO A 132 -0.29 -3.49 13.07
CA PRO A 132 -1.67 -3.30 12.63
C PRO A 132 -2.38 -4.65 12.48
N PRO A 133 -3.53 -4.89 13.15
CA PRO A 133 -4.39 -6.02 12.83
C PRO A 133 -5.00 -5.83 11.44
N HIS A 134 -5.54 -6.90 10.84
CA HIS A 134 -6.25 -6.76 9.57
C HIS A 134 -7.44 -5.80 9.70
N ALA A 135 -8.20 -5.93 10.78
CA ALA A 135 -9.28 -5.02 11.09
C ALA A 135 -9.44 -4.87 12.61
N TYR A 136 -10.22 -3.88 13.02
CA TYR A 136 -10.52 -3.58 14.41
C TYR A 136 -11.98 -3.17 14.57
N ASP A 137 -12.64 -3.70 15.58
CA ASP A 137 -13.99 -3.31 15.95
C ASP A 137 -13.95 -2.26 17.06
N LEU A 138 -14.29 -1.03 16.72
CA LEU A 138 -14.32 0.11 17.65
C LEU A 138 -15.41 -0.06 18.72
N ALA A 139 -16.51 -0.79 18.43
CA ALA A 139 -17.62 -0.96 19.37
C ALA A 139 -17.28 -1.97 20.48
N SER A 140 -16.60 -3.06 20.15
CA SER A 140 -16.17 -4.07 21.12
C SER A 140 -14.73 -3.90 21.60
N HIS A 141 -13.98 -2.95 21.02
CA HIS A 141 -12.55 -2.73 21.28
C HIS A 141 -11.70 -4.00 21.05
N LYS A 142 -11.96 -4.70 19.95
CA LYS A 142 -11.28 -5.97 19.63
C LYS A 142 -10.68 -5.94 18.23
N PRO A 143 -9.43 -6.45 18.10
CA PRO A 143 -8.87 -6.72 16.80
C PRO A 143 -9.59 -7.90 16.12
N LEU A 144 -9.63 -7.87 14.81
CA LEU A 144 -10.27 -8.85 13.95
C LEU A 144 -9.30 -9.33 12.87
N GLY A 145 -9.34 -10.60 12.55
CA GLY A 145 -8.43 -11.24 11.60
C GLY A 145 -7.08 -11.57 12.21
N VAL A 146 -6.07 -11.85 11.38
CA VAL A 146 -4.71 -12.12 11.85
C VAL A 146 -3.94 -10.81 12.04
N PHE A 147 -2.99 -10.84 12.98
CA PHE A 147 -2.16 -9.67 13.31
C PHE A 147 -0.98 -9.46 12.37
N ASP A 148 -0.50 -10.52 11.76
CA ASP A 148 0.77 -10.56 11.05
C ASP A 148 0.63 -10.80 9.54
N TRP A 149 -0.50 -10.40 8.98
CA TRP A 149 -0.72 -10.47 7.54
C TRP A 149 0.16 -9.43 6.80
N ALA A 150 1.15 -9.93 6.05
CA ALA A 150 2.18 -9.07 5.43
C ALA A 150 1.60 -7.99 4.50
N ARG A 151 0.62 -8.31 3.63
CA ARG A 151 0.02 -7.27 2.78
C ARG A 151 -0.87 -6.32 3.57
N GLY A 152 -1.47 -6.76 4.69
CA GLY A 152 -2.19 -5.87 5.61
C GLY A 152 -1.26 -4.80 6.20
N TRP A 153 -0.10 -5.22 6.71
CA TRP A 153 0.93 -4.27 7.14
C TRP A 153 1.42 -3.41 5.98
N GLY A 154 1.48 -3.98 4.78
CA GLY A 154 1.81 -3.23 3.56
C GLY A 154 0.85 -2.08 3.29
N TRP A 155 -0.45 -2.23 3.55
CA TRP A 155 -1.42 -1.14 3.43
C TRP A 155 -1.15 -0.02 4.43
N TYR A 156 -0.85 -0.36 5.68
CA TYR A 156 -0.46 0.63 6.69
C TYR A 156 0.81 1.37 6.26
N VAL A 157 1.83 0.63 5.81
CA VAL A 157 3.08 1.18 5.28
C VAL A 157 2.83 2.14 4.13
N LEU A 158 2.03 1.74 3.13
CA LEU A 158 1.75 2.58 1.95
C LEU A 158 1.13 3.92 2.36
N GLY A 159 0.17 3.89 3.29
CA GLY A 159 -0.42 5.10 3.85
C GLY A 159 0.62 6.00 4.50
N LEU A 160 1.50 5.45 5.34
CA LEU A 160 2.52 6.21 6.04
C LEU A 160 3.58 6.82 5.11
N ILE A 161 4.09 6.04 4.14
CA ILE A 161 5.17 6.51 3.26
C ILE A 161 4.70 7.53 2.23
N GLU A 162 3.47 7.39 1.71
CA GLU A 162 2.89 8.33 0.75
C GLU A 162 2.33 9.62 1.43
N THR A 163 2.32 9.63 2.75
CA THR A 163 1.97 10.80 3.59
C THR A 163 3.05 11.10 4.64
N ALA A 164 4.33 10.85 4.29
CA ALA A 164 5.43 10.91 5.25
C ALA A 164 5.70 12.28 5.87
N ASP A 165 5.22 13.34 5.25
CA ASP A 165 5.29 14.73 5.72
C ASP A 165 4.18 15.10 6.73
N LEU A 166 3.12 14.26 6.85
CA LEU A 166 2.12 14.47 7.89
C LEU A 166 2.70 14.28 9.31
N PRO A 167 2.16 15.02 10.30
CA PRO A 167 2.60 14.94 11.69
C PRO A 167 2.63 13.49 12.22
N GLY A 168 3.72 13.14 12.87
CA GLY A 168 3.90 11.82 13.49
C GLY A 168 4.32 10.69 12.54
N ASN A 169 4.12 10.78 11.22
CA ASN A 169 4.39 9.67 10.31
C ASN A 169 5.86 9.25 10.25
N LYS A 170 6.80 10.20 10.33
CA LYS A 170 8.23 9.86 10.43
C LYS A 170 8.53 8.99 11.66
N LYS A 171 7.89 9.29 12.80
CA LYS A 171 8.02 8.49 14.02
C LYS A 171 7.41 7.09 13.83
N ARG A 172 6.21 7.01 13.22
CA ARG A 172 5.54 5.71 12.91
C ARG A 172 6.38 4.86 11.98
N ILE A 173 6.95 5.46 10.93
CA ILE A 173 7.85 4.78 9.98
C ILE A 173 9.07 4.19 10.71
N LEU A 174 9.75 4.96 11.55
CA LEU A 174 10.90 4.47 12.30
C LEU A 174 10.52 3.38 13.31
N ASN A 175 9.42 3.57 14.04
CA ASN A 175 8.94 2.62 15.02
C ASN A 175 8.61 1.27 14.37
N LEU A 176 7.80 1.27 13.32
CA LEU A 176 7.45 0.06 12.59
C LEU A 176 8.68 -0.61 11.97
N SER A 177 9.60 0.17 11.40
CA SER A 177 10.82 -0.37 10.79
C SER A 177 11.70 -1.08 11.81
N ASN A 178 11.89 -0.51 13.01
CA ASN A 178 12.66 -1.14 14.08
C ASN A 178 12.07 -2.50 14.49
N HIS A 179 10.74 -2.57 14.61
CA HIS A 179 10.06 -3.78 15.05
C HIS A 179 9.93 -4.82 13.93
N LEU A 180 9.88 -4.38 12.66
CA LEU A 180 9.79 -5.27 11.52
C LEU A 180 11.12 -5.91 11.13
N LEU A 181 12.23 -5.18 11.29
CA LEU A 181 13.56 -5.61 10.85
C LEU A 181 13.98 -7.01 11.36
N PRO A 182 13.71 -7.42 12.62
CA PRO A 182 14.06 -8.75 13.12
C PRO A 182 13.35 -9.91 12.43
N PHE A 183 12.23 -9.67 11.76
CA PHE A 183 11.45 -10.68 11.05
C PHE A 183 11.87 -10.87 9.59
N GLN A 184 12.84 -10.07 9.11
CA GLN A 184 13.38 -10.28 7.77
C GLN A 184 14.06 -11.64 7.67
N LYS A 185 13.62 -12.45 6.69
CA LYS A 185 14.18 -13.80 6.48
C LYS A 185 15.63 -13.72 6.00
N ALA A 186 16.36 -14.83 6.16
CA ALA A 186 17.73 -14.94 5.69
C ALA A 186 17.89 -14.75 4.17
N ASP A 187 16.85 -15.08 3.39
CA ASP A 187 16.81 -14.85 1.94
C ASP A 187 16.54 -13.38 1.56
N GLY A 188 16.22 -12.55 2.54
CA GLY A 188 15.96 -11.12 2.42
C GLY A 188 14.49 -10.74 2.35
N GLY A 189 13.58 -11.68 2.10
CA GLY A 189 12.15 -11.41 1.99
C GLY A 189 11.39 -11.50 3.29
N PHE A 190 10.07 -11.45 3.20
CA PHE A 190 9.13 -11.65 4.31
C PHE A 190 8.11 -12.73 3.96
N SER A 191 7.62 -13.42 4.99
CA SER A 191 6.54 -14.39 4.87
C SER A 191 5.18 -13.70 4.78
N CYS A 192 4.17 -14.40 4.26
CA CYS A 192 2.78 -13.91 4.24
C CYS A 192 2.19 -13.72 5.65
N LEU A 193 2.70 -14.46 6.63
CA LEU A 193 2.53 -14.23 8.07
C LEU A 193 3.88 -13.80 8.63
N VAL A 194 4.03 -12.52 8.96
CA VAL A 194 5.32 -11.89 9.28
C VAL A 194 6.02 -12.56 10.45
N PHE A 195 5.26 -12.97 11.49
CA PHE A 195 5.83 -13.63 12.67
C PHE A 195 6.22 -15.10 12.45
N ASN A 196 5.79 -15.70 11.33
CA ASN A 196 6.15 -17.08 11.00
C ASN A 196 7.09 -17.14 9.79
N PRO A 197 8.42 -17.19 9.99
CA PRO A 197 9.39 -17.19 8.90
C PRO A 197 9.36 -18.46 8.03
N ASN A 198 8.68 -19.52 8.47
CA ASN A 198 8.53 -20.77 7.72
C ASN A 198 7.37 -20.73 6.72
N GLU A 199 6.53 -19.71 6.79
CA GLU A 199 5.47 -19.51 5.82
C GLU A 199 5.98 -19.05 4.45
N ARG A 200 5.10 -19.09 3.46
CA ARG A 200 5.43 -18.71 2.08
C ARG A 200 5.93 -17.27 2.00
N PHE A 201 6.92 -17.06 1.16
CA PHE A 201 7.32 -15.73 0.75
C PHE A 201 6.12 -14.98 0.16
N GLU A 202 5.98 -13.70 0.50
CA GLU A 202 4.92 -12.83 -0.01
C GLU A 202 5.54 -11.58 -0.63
N SER A 203 5.39 -11.43 -1.95
CA SER A 203 6.12 -10.42 -2.72
C SER A 203 5.56 -9.01 -2.54
N SER A 204 4.24 -8.83 -2.40
CA SER A 204 3.63 -7.49 -2.31
C SER A 204 3.94 -6.80 -0.98
N GLY A 205 3.80 -7.50 0.14
CA GLY A 205 4.17 -6.99 1.45
C GLY A 205 5.68 -6.78 1.56
N SER A 206 6.48 -7.73 1.06
CA SER A 206 7.94 -7.58 1.03
C SER A 206 8.36 -6.31 0.29
N ALA A 207 7.79 -6.02 -0.88
CA ALA A 207 8.10 -4.81 -1.63
C ALA A 207 7.77 -3.52 -0.85
N LEU A 208 6.61 -3.49 -0.18
CA LEU A 208 6.20 -2.37 0.67
C LEU A 208 7.10 -2.19 1.89
N PHE A 209 7.55 -3.29 2.51
CA PHE A 209 8.51 -3.23 3.60
C PHE A 209 9.88 -2.73 3.13
N GLY A 210 10.28 -3.06 1.91
CA GLY A 210 11.47 -2.46 1.29
C GLY A 210 11.36 -0.95 1.17
N LEU A 211 10.23 -0.44 0.70
CA LEU A 211 9.94 0.99 0.62
C LEU A 211 9.92 1.64 2.02
N LEU A 212 9.32 0.98 3.02
CA LEU A 212 9.35 1.43 4.41
C LEU A 212 10.79 1.62 4.90
N PHE A 213 11.65 0.63 4.67
CA PHE A 213 13.05 0.70 5.09
C PHE A 213 13.83 1.80 4.36
N VAL A 214 13.57 2.03 3.08
CA VAL A 214 14.16 3.20 2.39
C VAL A 214 13.72 4.51 3.04
N HIS A 215 12.44 4.64 3.39
CA HIS A 215 11.95 5.84 4.10
C HIS A 215 12.55 5.96 5.51
N ALA A 216 12.70 4.87 6.24
CA ALA A 216 13.36 4.85 7.54
C ALA A 216 14.83 5.30 7.45
N TYR A 217 15.56 4.82 6.42
CA TYR A 217 16.90 5.29 6.12
C TYR A 217 16.95 6.79 5.84
N ARG A 218 16.04 7.31 5.00
CA ARG A 218 15.96 8.76 4.71
C ARG A 218 15.75 9.61 5.97
N VAL A 219 15.01 9.11 6.93
CA VAL A 219 14.69 9.82 8.17
C VAL A 219 15.83 9.74 9.18
N SER A 220 16.53 8.59 9.29
CA SER A 220 17.49 8.31 10.38
C SER A 220 18.95 8.30 9.94
N GLY A 221 19.25 8.05 8.66
CA GLY A 221 20.59 7.78 8.17
C GLY A 221 21.13 6.39 8.57
N ASP A 222 20.31 5.52 9.19
CA ASP A 222 20.74 4.20 9.65
C ASP A 222 20.80 3.20 8.49
N GLU A 223 22.01 2.81 8.11
CA GLU A 223 22.28 1.91 7.00
C GLU A 223 21.68 0.50 7.15
N ARG A 224 21.33 0.09 8.36
CA ARG A 224 20.65 -1.20 8.57
C ARG A 224 19.36 -1.27 7.73
N TYR A 225 18.63 -0.15 7.64
CA TYR A 225 17.42 -0.09 6.84
C TYR A 225 17.70 -0.14 5.33
N LEU A 226 18.69 0.60 4.83
CA LEU A 226 19.05 0.55 3.42
C LEU A 226 19.50 -0.87 3.03
N ASN A 227 20.34 -1.50 3.86
CA ASN A 227 20.78 -2.88 3.65
C ASN A 227 19.61 -3.88 3.67
N ALA A 228 18.60 -3.67 4.53
CA ALA A 228 17.40 -4.49 4.56
C ALA A 228 16.58 -4.33 3.27
N ALA A 229 16.40 -3.11 2.78
CA ALA A 229 15.70 -2.84 1.51
C ALA A 229 16.39 -3.49 0.31
N ILE A 230 17.73 -3.40 0.22
CA ILE A 230 18.53 -4.07 -0.82
C ILE A 230 18.37 -5.60 -0.77
N LYS A 231 18.32 -6.19 0.42
CA LYS A 231 18.06 -7.63 0.56
C LYS A 231 16.67 -8.01 0.05
N ILE A 232 15.65 -7.18 0.32
CA ILE A 232 14.30 -7.41 -0.20
C ILE A 232 14.30 -7.36 -1.73
N GLU A 233 14.93 -6.35 -2.33
CA GLU A 233 15.03 -6.26 -3.78
C GLU A 233 15.63 -7.52 -4.38
N LYS A 234 16.74 -8.02 -3.82
CA LYS A 234 17.36 -9.28 -4.24
C LYS A 234 16.42 -10.48 -4.09
N ALA A 235 15.59 -10.52 -3.05
CA ALA A 235 14.59 -11.57 -2.88
C ALA A 235 13.49 -11.48 -3.95
N LEU A 236 13.02 -10.28 -4.26
CA LEU A 236 12.06 -10.05 -5.35
C LEU A 236 12.63 -10.43 -6.72
N MET A 237 13.90 -10.10 -6.98
CA MET A 237 14.58 -10.54 -8.22
C MET A 237 14.62 -12.06 -8.35
N LYS A 238 14.88 -12.80 -7.26
CA LYS A 238 14.83 -14.26 -7.25
C LYS A 238 13.41 -14.81 -7.46
N ALA A 239 12.39 -14.07 -7.01
CA ALA A 239 10.98 -14.40 -7.21
C ALA A 239 10.46 -14.01 -8.60
N THR A 240 11.27 -13.35 -9.41
CA THR A 240 10.88 -12.91 -10.75
C THR A 240 11.01 -14.05 -11.76
N ARG A 241 9.93 -14.28 -12.49
CA ARG A 241 9.86 -15.27 -13.57
C ARG A 241 10.71 -14.84 -14.78
N ARG A 242 10.97 -15.75 -15.71
CA ARG A 242 11.76 -15.47 -16.94
C ARG A 242 11.15 -14.39 -17.84
N ASP A 243 9.82 -14.19 -17.75
CA ASP A 243 9.10 -13.15 -18.49
C ASP A 243 9.16 -11.77 -17.80
N GLY A 244 9.91 -11.65 -16.69
CA GLY A 244 10.05 -10.41 -15.93
C GLY A 244 8.93 -10.16 -14.92
N THR A 245 7.96 -11.06 -14.77
CA THR A 245 6.87 -10.89 -13.80
C THR A 245 7.27 -11.37 -12.41
N ILE A 246 6.95 -10.57 -11.38
CA ILE A 246 7.16 -10.95 -9.98
C ILE A 246 6.06 -11.92 -9.57
N ASP A 247 6.48 -13.06 -9.01
CA ASP A 247 5.61 -14.12 -8.50
C ASP A 247 5.37 -14.00 -6.99
N PHE A 248 4.60 -14.96 -6.44
CA PHE A 248 4.35 -15.12 -5.01
C PHE A 248 3.59 -13.97 -4.34
N ALA A 249 2.79 -13.19 -5.07
CA ALA A 249 1.82 -12.32 -4.44
C ALA A 249 0.61 -13.13 -3.95
N GLN A 250 0.28 -13.01 -2.66
CA GLN A 250 -0.93 -13.63 -2.11
C GLN A 250 -2.18 -13.05 -2.76
N GLY A 251 -3.11 -13.88 -3.19
CA GLY A 251 -4.39 -13.44 -3.78
C GLY A 251 -5.26 -12.64 -2.81
N ASP A 252 -6.36 -12.10 -3.31
CA ASP A 252 -7.26 -11.24 -2.52
C ASP A 252 -7.89 -11.98 -1.36
N THR A 253 -8.07 -11.26 -0.25
CA THR A 253 -8.87 -11.72 0.89
C THR A 253 -10.35 -11.74 0.51
N LYS A 254 -11.06 -12.76 1.00
CA LYS A 254 -12.52 -12.86 0.82
C LYS A 254 -13.31 -12.21 1.95
N GLY A 255 -12.62 -11.78 2.99
CA GLY A 255 -13.15 -11.13 4.17
C GLY A 255 -12.20 -11.25 5.35
N ILE A 256 -12.55 -10.65 6.48
CA ILE A 256 -11.75 -10.73 7.70
C ILE A 256 -11.56 -12.20 8.10
N GLY A 257 -10.28 -12.61 8.26
CA GLY A 257 -9.92 -13.99 8.61
C GLY A 257 -9.97 -15.00 7.46
N SER A 258 -10.30 -14.58 6.23
CA SER A 258 -10.37 -15.45 5.06
C SER A 258 -9.31 -15.05 4.02
N TYR A 259 -8.09 -15.57 4.19
CA TYR A 259 -6.92 -15.23 3.37
C TYR A 259 -6.72 -16.24 2.25
N SER A 260 -6.36 -15.74 1.07
CA SER A 260 -6.08 -16.56 -0.09
C SER A 260 -4.90 -17.53 0.18
N GLN A 261 -5.07 -18.77 -0.25
CA GLN A 261 -4.00 -19.77 -0.29
C GLN A 261 -3.32 -19.85 -1.67
N ILE A 262 -3.79 -19.02 -2.61
CA ILE A 262 -3.21 -18.89 -3.94
C ILE A 262 -2.17 -17.77 -3.91
N PHE A 263 -0.98 -18.07 -4.41
CA PHE A 263 0.12 -17.14 -4.61
C PHE A 263 0.48 -17.16 -6.07
N ASP A 264 0.44 -16.00 -6.72
CA ASP A 264 0.70 -15.88 -8.16
C ASP A 264 1.14 -14.43 -8.48
N ARG A 265 1.19 -14.11 -9.75
CA ARG A 265 1.46 -12.77 -10.27
C ARG A 265 0.32 -11.81 -9.92
N MET A 266 0.68 -10.60 -9.55
CA MET A 266 -0.28 -9.55 -9.25
C MET A 266 0.26 -8.19 -9.74
N PRO A 267 -0.52 -7.39 -10.49
CA PRO A 267 -0.09 -6.07 -10.96
C PRO A 267 0.42 -5.17 -9.83
N PHE A 268 -0.23 -5.21 -8.67
CA PHE A 268 0.16 -4.46 -7.49
C PHE A 268 1.57 -4.83 -7.00
N ALA A 269 1.85 -6.13 -6.83
CA ALA A 269 3.16 -6.61 -6.39
C ALA A 269 4.26 -6.25 -7.40
N GLN A 270 3.96 -6.38 -8.70
CA GLN A 270 4.85 -5.94 -9.78
C GLN A 270 5.17 -4.46 -9.66
N GLY A 271 4.14 -3.62 -9.46
CA GLY A 271 4.31 -2.19 -9.32
C GLY A 271 5.12 -1.81 -8.10
N MET A 272 4.84 -2.38 -6.94
CA MET A 272 5.58 -2.10 -5.70
C MET A 272 7.04 -2.55 -5.80
N GLY A 273 7.31 -3.71 -6.40
CA GLY A 273 8.68 -4.17 -6.64
C GLY A 273 9.47 -3.24 -7.57
N LEU A 274 8.87 -2.80 -8.67
CA LEU A 274 9.47 -1.81 -9.56
C LEU A 274 9.67 -0.44 -8.88
N TYR A 275 8.74 -0.04 -8.03
CA TYR A 275 8.85 1.22 -7.29
C TYR A 275 10.01 1.15 -6.30
N LEU A 276 10.17 0.02 -5.60
CA LEU A 276 11.32 -0.21 -4.72
C LEU A 276 12.63 -0.15 -5.50
N SER A 277 12.76 -0.91 -6.60
CA SER A 277 13.98 -0.93 -7.40
C SER A 277 14.37 0.46 -7.89
N LYS A 278 13.44 1.21 -8.49
CA LYS A 278 13.70 2.59 -8.93
C LYS A 278 14.10 3.52 -7.78
N THR A 279 13.55 3.27 -6.59
CA THR A 279 13.89 4.07 -5.42
C THR A 279 15.30 3.76 -4.93
N LEU A 280 15.75 2.51 -5.01
CA LEU A 280 17.09 2.08 -4.65
C LEU A 280 18.16 2.52 -5.68
N ASP A 281 17.85 2.54 -6.98
CA ASP A 281 18.75 3.04 -8.03
C ASP A 281 19.34 4.44 -7.75
N ILE A 282 18.59 5.27 -7.02
CA ILE A 282 19.04 6.61 -6.62
C ILE A 282 20.24 6.51 -5.67
N TYR A 283 20.26 5.52 -4.79
CA TYR A 283 21.33 5.34 -3.80
C TYR A 283 22.53 4.61 -4.37
N GLU A 284 22.35 3.64 -5.27
CA GLU A 284 23.47 2.95 -5.92
C GLU A 284 24.33 3.89 -6.76
N LYS A 285 23.71 4.86 -7.46
CA LYS A 285 24.41 5.89 -8.23
C LYS A 285 25.18 6.90 -7.38
N THR A 286 24.91 6.96 -6.08
CA THR A 286 25.56 7.90 -5.15
C THR A 286 26.76 7.24 -4.45
N ILE A 287 26.84 5.92 -4.45
CA ILE A 287 27.88 5.13 -3.76
C ILE A 287 28.97 4.63 -4.73
N GLY A 288 28.71 4.63 -6.05
CA GLY A 288 29.65 4.25 -7.12
C GLY A 288 30.28 5.49 -7.77
#